data_cd6e4c7a74063835a6980fe833bf26dc
#
_entry.id   cd6e4c7a74063835a6980fe833bf26dc
#
_cell.length_a   1.000
_cell.length_b   1.000
_cell.length_c   1.000
_cell.angle_alpha   90.00
_cell.angle_beta   90.00
_cell.angle_gamma   90.00
#
_symmetry.space_group_name_H-M   'P 1'
#
loop_
_entity.id
_entity.type
_entity.pdbx_description
1 polymer ?
#
loop_
_entity_poly.entity_id
_entity_poly.type
_entity_poly.pdbx_seq_one_letter_code
_entity_poly.pdbx_strand_id
1 'polypeptide(L)'
;MKIKTYLLLALVFAIVIFMIFKVIKFVKGIETPDLEYNTVYSKKYDESLFNNSLIGLNKTEIIKKFDKPLKIDIIKTNSRFLYKNKNDSIFIDCNGGVDLSRFDILHKKENFLVFTFDENEIVKDVFNVKNSEKINSDSLIGISKAEIITKYGKPNEIAEVKENGEVLFFSNIKNGAYTGKMPKIYLRKVMFDRNNIAIKVIKSEGNPLNPTEGLCKVYSN
;
A
#
# COMPACT_ATOMS: atom_id res chain seq x y z
N MET A 1 -6.42 10.27 68.92
CA MET A 1 -5.57 9.88 67.74
C MET A 1 -6.36 9.27 66.59
N LYS A 2 -7.39 8.48 66.82
CA LYS A 2 -8.16 7.77 65.75
C LYS A 2 -8.93 8.68 64.77
N ILE A 3 -9.52 9.81 65.21
CA ILE A 3 -10.32 10.70 64.38
C ILE A 3 -9.50 11.38 63.27
N LYS A 4 -8.25 11.80 63.58
CA LYS A 4 -7.37 12.42 62.58
C LYS A 4 -6.97 11.46 61.45
N THR A 5 -6.84 10.17 61.78
CA THR A 5 -6.50 9.14 60.80
C THR A 5 -7.67 8.86 59.84
N TYR A 6 -8.91 8.85 60.36
CA TYR A 6 -10.09 8.69 59.49
C TYR A 6 -10.34 9.89 58.58
N LEU A 7 -10.08 11.11 59.08
CA LEU A 7 -10.16 12.32 58.25
C LEU A 7 -9.12 12.33 57.10
N LEU A 8 -7.91 11.88 57.43
CA LEU A 8 -6.83 11.77 56.42
C LEU A 8 -7.21 10.72 55.35
N LEU A 9 -7.71 9.56 55.75
CA LEU A 9 -8.15 8.51 54.82
C LEU A 9 -9.32 8.99 53.94
N ALA A 10 -10.29 9.70 54.49
CA ALA A 10 -11.41 10.27 53.71
C ALA A 10 -10.93 11.31 52.71
N LEU A 11 -9.94 12.13 53.06
CA LEU A 11 -9.34 13.12 52.15
C LEU A 11 -8.61 12.44 51.01
N VAL A 12 -7.80 11.41 51.28
CA VAL A 12 -7.09 10.64 50.27
C VAL A 12 -8.10 9.97 49.32
N PHE A 13 -9.17 9.38 49.84
CA PHE A 13 -10.19 8.75 49.02
C PHE A 13 -10.92 9.74 48.12
N ALA A 14 -11.24 10.95 48.63
CA ALA A 14 -11.83 12.02 47.83
C ALA A 14 -10.91 12.50 46.68
N ILE A 15 -9.60 12.59 46.94
CA ILE A 15 -8.60 12.95 45.92
C ILE A 15 -8.52 11.87 44.85
N VAL A 16 -8.52 10.59 45.21
CA VAL A 16 -8.50 9.48 44.25
C VAL A 16 -9.74 9.48 43.37
N ILE A 17 -10.92 9.65 43.93
CA ILE A 17 -12.18 9.77 43.18
C ILE A 17 -12.13 10.95 42.22
N PHE A 18 -11.64 12.11 42.66
CA PHE A 18 -11.52 13.30 41.84
C PHE A 18 -10.54 13.06 40.64
N MET A 19 -9.42 12.38 40.88
CA MET A 19 -8.48 12.01 39.85
C MET A 19 -9.08 11.05 38.82
N ILE A 20 -9.85 10.04 39.28
CA ILE A 20 -10.58 9.12 38.40
C ILE A 20 -11.58 9.88 37.52
N PHE A 21 -12.35 10.79 38.10
CA PHE A 21 -13.29 11.64 37.34
C PHE A 21 -12.57 12.51 36.30
N LYS A 22 -11.42 13.09 36.66
CA LYS A 22 -10.60 13.87 35.71
C LYS A 22 -10.09 13.01 34.53
N VAL A 23 -9.63 11.79 34.85
CA VAL A 23 -9.16 10.85 33.83
C VAL A 23 -10.33 10.41 32.92
N ILE A 24 -11.47 10.06 33.48
CA ILE A 24 -12.67 9.71 32.69
C ILE A 24 -13.11 10.87 31.78
N LYS A 25 -13.12 12.10 32.31
CA LYS A 25 -13.49 13.30 31.55
C LYS A 25 -12.47 13.61 30.47
N PHE A 26 -11.18 13.37 30.71
CA PHE A 26 -10.11 13.50 29.75
C PHE A 26 -10.22 12.45 28.64
N VAL A 27 -10.44 11.17 29.01
CA VAL A 27 -10.64 10.08 28.04
C VAL A 27 -11.90 10.30 27.20
N LYS A 28 -13.01 10.76 27.79
CA LYS A 28 -14.22 11.14 27.05
C LYS A 28 -14.03 12.38 26.16
N GLY A 29 -13.12 13.29 26.54
CA GLY A 29 -12.75 14.43 25.70
C GLY A 29 -11.80 14.08 24.55
N ILE A 30 -11.19 12.88 24.61
CA ILE A 30 -10.40 12.27 23.51
C ILE A 30 -11.31 11.43 22.58
N GLU A 31 -12.58 11.19 22.94
CA GLU A 31 -13.57 10.77 21.95
C GLU A 31 -13.51 11.83 20.84
N THR A 32 -12.83 11.43 19.76
CA THR A 32 -12.70 12.24 18.55
C THR A 32 -14.04 12.88 18.25
N PRO A 33 -14.11 14.20 18.03
CA PRO A 33 -15.35 14.83 17.63
C PRO A 33 -15.91 13.99 16.50
N ASP A 34 -17.20 13.64 16.55
CA ASP A 34 -17.89 13.04 15.43
C ASP A 34 -17.68 13.95 14.23
N LEU A 35 -16.63 13.65 13.49
CA LEU A 35 -16.39 14.28 12.22
C LEU A 35 -17.48 13.69 11.33
N GLU A 36 -18.62 14.37 11.22
CA GLU A 36 -19.62 14.06 10.21
C GLU A 36 -19.01 14.26 8.84
N TYR A 37 -18.58 13.19 8.26
CA TYR A 37 -18.15 13.17 6.89
C TYR A 37 -19.35 12.92 5.98
N ASN A 38 -19.59 13.81 5.09
CA ASN A 38 -20.58 13.60 4.05
C ASN A 38 -20.03 12.64 2.99
N THR A 39 -20.25 11.35 3.18
CA THR A 39 -19.93 10.36 2.16
C THR A 39 -20.93 10.44 1.04
N VAL A 40 -20.48 10.85 -0.14
CA VAL A 40 -21.30 10.86 -1.36
C VAL A 40 -21.08 9.56 -2.12
N TYR A 41 -22.10 8.73 -2.20
CA TYR A 41 -22.06 7.49 -2.96
C TYR A 41 -22.25 7.72 -4.46
N SER A 42 -21.54 6.94 -5.27
CA SER A 42 -21.76 6.90 -6.72
C SER A 42 -23.04 6.12 -7.01
N LYS A 43 -24.01 6.77 -7.65
CA LYS A 43 -25.28 6.13 -8.04
C LYS A 43 -25.14 5.13 -9.19
N LYS A 44 -24.06 5.22 -9.96
CA LYS A 44 -23.80 4.38 -11.14
C LYS A 44 -22.84 3.21 -10.83
N TYR A 45 -22.25 3.18 -9.64
CA TYR A 45 -21.35 2.09 -9.28
C TYR A 45 -22.16 0.84 -8.94
N ASP A 46 -21.96 -0.20 -9.73
CA ASP A 46 -22.45 -1.54 -9.46
C ASP A 46 -21.28 -2.51 -9.62
N GLU A 47 -20.88 -3.13 -8.52
CA GLU A 47 -19.73 -4.03 -8.47
C GLU A 47 -19.87 -5.22 -9.42
N SER A 48 -21.08 -5.74 -9.63
CA SER A 48 -21.36 -6.89 -10.49
C SER A 48 -21.05 -6.63 -11.96
N LEU A 49 -21.09 -5.36 -12.38
CA LEU A 49 -20.83 -4.94 -13.75
C LEU A 49 -19.32 -4.86 -14.07
N PHE A 50 -18.46 -4.87 -13.04
CA PHE A 50 -17.00 -4.90 -13.24
C PHE A 50 -16.52 -6.33 -13.45
N ASN A 51 -16.69 -6.83 -14.63
CA ASN A 51 -16.33 -8.17 -15.06
C ASN A 51 -15.69 -8.15 -16.46
N ASN A 52 -15.38 -9.31 -17.00
CA ASN A 52 -14.67 -9.44 -18.27
C ASN A 52 -15.47 -8.92 -19.48
N SER A 53 -16.78 -8.64 -19.34
CA SER A 53 -17.57 -8.03 -20.44
C SER A 53 -17.16 -6.59 -20.76
N LEU A 54 -16.36 -5.97 -19.89
CA LEU A 54 -15.81 -4.64 -20.13
C LEU A 54 -14.56 -4.68 -21.03
N ILE A 55 -13.93 -5.84 -21.19
CA ILE A 55 -12.73 -6.00 -22.02
C ILE A 55 -13.13 -5.74 -23.50
N GLY A 56 -12.35 -4.93 -24.17
CA GLY A 56 -12.63 -4.50 -25.54
C GLY A 56 -13.42 -3.21 -25.67
N LEU A 57 -14.06 -2.74 -24.60
CA LEU A 57 -14.76 -1.43 -24.60
C LEU A 57 -13.74 -0.29 -24.55
N ASN A 58 -14.08 0.83 -25.18
CA ASN A 58 -13.25 2.01 -25.09
C ASN A 58 -13.45 2.75 -23.76
N LYS A 59 -12.48 3.56 -23.40
CA LYS A 59 -12.42 4.31 -22.14
C LYS A 59 -13.64 5.23 -21.95
N THR A 60 -14.12 5.87 -23.03
CA THR A 60 -15.27 6.77 -22.99
C THR A 60 -16.57 6.02 -22.66
N GLU A 61 -16.76 4.83 -23.23
CA GLU A 61 -17.92 3.97 -22.96
C GLU A 61 -17.95 3.54 -21.48
N ILE A 62 -16.78 3.16 -20.94
CA ILE A 62 -16.66 2.76 -19.54
C ILE A 62 -16.94 3.95 -18.61
N ILE A 63 -16.38 5.12 -18.88
CA ILE A 63 -16.65 6.33 -18.09
C ILE A 63 -18.14 6.71 -18.16
N LYS A 64 -18.76 6.61 -19.32
CA LYS A 64 -20.20 6.85 -19.48
C LYS A 64 -21.03 5.87 -18.64
N LYS A 65 -20.61 4.62 -18.55
CA LYS A 65 -21.29 3.56 -17.81
C LYS A 65 -21.18 3.73 -16.30
N PHE A 66 -20.00 4.06 -15.80
CA PHE A 66 -19.69 4.08 -14.35
C PHE A 66 -19.46 5.47 -13.76
N ASP A 67 -19.61 6.53 -14.57
CA ASP A 67 -19.30 7.90 -14.18
C ASP A 67 -17.78 8.16 -14.10
N LYS A 68 -17.39 9.35 -13.62
CA LYS A 68 -16.01 9.76 -13.53
C LYS A 68 -15.21 8.83 -12.58
N PRO A 69 -14.03 8.33 -12.99
CA PRO A 69 -13.19 7.54 -12.11
C PRO A 69 -12.71 8.37 -10.91
N LEU A 70 -12.47 7.69 -9.79
CA LEU A 70 -11.91 8.29 -8.59
C LEU A 70 -10.47 8.75 -8.82
N LYS A 71 -9.69 7.96 -9.56
CA LYS A 71 -8.28 8.19 -9.84
C LYS A 71 -7.91 7.58 -11.19
N ILE A 72 -6.89 8.13 -11.83
CA ILE A 72 -6.26 7.59 -13.04
C ILE A 72 -4.76 7.51 -12.76
N ASP A 73 -4.17 6.37 -12.98
CA ASP A 73 -2.72 6.16 -12.90
C ASP A 73 -2.18 5.59 -14.21
N ILE A 74 -0.94 5.95 -14.53
CA ILE A 74 -0.19 5.38 -15.65
C ILE A 74 0.64 4.22 -15.13
N ILE A 75 0.50 3.06 -15.76
CA ILE A 75 1.30 1.87 -15.47
C ILE A 75 2.34 1.73 -16.56
N LYS A 76 3.58 1.50 -16.13
CA LYS A 76 4.71 1.20 -17.00
C LYS A 76 5.30 -0.15 -16.63
N THR A 77 5.76 -0.89 -17.64
CA THR A 77 6.57 -2.09 -17.43
C THR A 77 7.74 -1.76 -16.54
N ASN A 78 7.93 -2.55 -15.52
CA ASN A 78 9.08 -2.49 -14.63
C ASN A 78 9.36 -3.87 -14.04
N SER A 79 10.56 -4.05 -13.55
CA SER A 79 10.92 -5.23 -12.77
C SER A 79 11.83 -4.86 -11.62
N ARG A 80 11.80 -5.70 -10.58
CA ARG A 80 12.67 -5.58 -9.41
C ARG A 80 13.31 -6.94 -9.14
N PHE A 81 14.59 -6.93 -8.86
CA PHE A 81 15.34 -8.10 -8.46
C PHE A 81 15.76 -7.99 -7.01
N LEU A 82 15.50 -9.04 -6.24
CA LEU A 82 15.97 -9.16 -4.86
C LEU A 82 17.10 -10.17 -4.80
N TYR A 83 18.22 -9.76 -4.21
CA TYR A 83 19.32 -10.61 -3.79
C TYR A 83 19.39 -10.58 -2.26
N LYS A 84 19.30 -11.74 -1.62
CA LYS A 84 19.29 -11.89 -0.16
C LYS A 84 19.98 -13.19 0.24
N ASN A 85 20.27 -13.35 1.53
CA ASN A 85 20.66 -14.65 2.04
C ASN A 85 19.48 -15.62 2.01
N LYS A 86 19.77 -16.90 1.82
CA LYS A 86 18.73 -17.93 1.59
C LYS A 86 17.67 -18.02 2.70
N ASN A 87 18.05 -17.66 3.93
CA ASN A 87 17.18 -17.78 5.11
C ASN A 87 16.53 -16.46 5.53
N ASP A 88 16.73 -15.37 4.76
CA ASP A 88 16.17 -14.08 5.10
C ASP A 88 14.70 -13.99 4.67
N SER A 89 13.84 -13.50 5.56
CA SER A 89 12.39 -13.34 5.34
C SER A 89 12.06 -11.99 4.71
N ILE A 90 12.79 -11.62 3.66
CA ILE A 90 12.61 -10.36 2.93
C ILE A 90 11.86 -10.66 1.65
N PHE A 91 10.86 -9.84 1.36
CA PHE A 91 10.03 -9.92 0.16
C PHE A 91 9.96 -8.57 -0.53
N ILE A 92 9.76 -8.58 -1.84
CA ILE A 92 9.59 -7.37 -2.65
C ILE A 92 8.22 -7.36 -3.32
N ASP A 93 7.74 -6.16 -3.58
CA ASP A 93 6.59 -5.91 -4.44
C ASP A 93 6.97 -5.03 -5.64
N CYS A 94 6.01 -4.79 -6.54
CA CYS A 94 6.25 -3.95 -7.72
C CYS A 94 6.17 -2.43 -7.44
N ASN A 95 5.78 -2.01 -6.25
CA ASN A 95 5.55 -0.59 -5.91
C ASN A 95 6.72 0.07 -5.20
N GLY A 96 7.82 -0.62 -5.04
CA GLY A 96 8.95 -0.11 -4.28
C GLY A 96 8.96 -0.53 -2.81
N GLY A 97 7.92 -1.24 -2.35
CA GLY A 97 7.91 -1.84 -1.02
C GLY A 97 8.94 -2.95 -0.88
N VAL A 98 9.61 -2.99 0.25
CA VAL A 98 10.36 -4.13 0.73
C VAL A 98 9.65 -4.56 2.01
N ASP A 99 9.01 -5.72 1.97
CA ASP A 99 8.37 -6.27 3.16
C ASP A 99 9.41 -7.03 3.98
N LEU A 100 9.72 -6.45 5.12
CA LEU A 100 10.53 -7.09 6.14
C LEU A 100 9.54 -7.75 7.10
N SER A 101 9.54 -9.07 7.20
CA SER A 101 8.65 -9.74 8.17
C SER A 101 8.90 -9.16 9.57
N ARG A 102 7.87 -8.66 10.20
CA ARG A 102 7.93 -7.83 11.42
C ARG A 102 8.67 -8.47 12.61
N PHE A 103 8.88 -9.78 12.59
CA PHE A 103 9.52 -10.51 13.69
C PHE A 103 11.05 -10.56 13.59
N ASP A 104 11.64 -10.38 12.41
CA ASP A 104 13.08 -10.54 12.19
C ASP A 104 13.88 -9.22 12.25
N ILE A 105 13.22 -8.06 12.17
CA ILE A 105 13.87 -6.74 12.14
C ILE A 105 14.70 -6.46 13.41
N LEU A 106 14.32 -7.03 14.54
CA LEU A 106 14.97 -6.76 15.83
C LEU A 106 16.20 -7.65 16.12
N HIS A 107 16.42 -8.72 15.37
CA HIS A 107 17.41 -9.74 15.76
C HIS A 107 18.42 -10.16 14.70
N LYS A 108 18.26 -9.78 13.42
CA LYS A 108 19.21 -10.16 12.37
C LYS A 108 19.69 -8.97 11.55
N LYS A 109 21.01 -8.90 11.37
CA LYS A 109 21.67 -8.02 10.40
C LYS A 109 21.44 -8.63 8.99
N GLU A 110 20.25 -8.46 8.46
CA GLU A 110 19.94 -8.94 7.12
C GLU A 110 20.63 -8.07 6.08
N ASN A 111 21.38 -8.70 5.19
CA ASN A 111 22.01 -8.03 4.05
C ASN A 111 21.23 -8.40 2.81
N PHE A 112 20.67 -7.39 2.15
CA PHE A 112 19.98 -7.60 0.89
C PHE A 112 20.20 -6.44 -0.07
N LEU A 113 19.99 -6.70 -1.34
CA LEU A 113 20.17 -5.76 -2.43
C LEU A 113 18.98 -5.85 -3.37
N VAL A 114 18.34 -4.73 -3.64
CA VAL A 114 17.21 -4.65 -4.55
C VAL A 114 17.55 -3.72 -5.70
N PHE A 115 17.48 -4.24 -6.91
CA PHE A 115 17.57 -3.47 -8.15
C PHE A 115 16.16 -3.21 -8.67
N THR A 116 15.88 -1.98 -9.05
CA THR A 116 14.67 -1.62 -9.78
C THR A 116 15.03 -1.21 -11.21
N PHE A 117 14.41 -1.86 -12.18
CA PHE A 117 14.64 -1.62 -13.60
C PHE A 117 13.49 -0.81 -14.20
N ASP A 118 13.81 -0.01 -15.21
CA ASP A 118 12.83 0.69 -16.02
C ASP A 118 12.25 -0.19 -17.14
N GLU A 119 11.46 0.42 -18.02
CA GLU A 119 10.86 -0.23 -19.20
C GLU A 119 11.85 -0.69 -20.26
N ASN A 120 13.10 -0.20 -20.22
CA ASN A 120 14.22 -0.58 -21.10
C ASN A 120 15.15 -1.61 -20.46
N GLU A 121 14.76 -2.18 -19.30
CA GLU A 121 15.56 -3.11 -18.50
C GLU A 121 16.89 -2.51 -17.98
N ILE A 122 16.91 -1.20 -17.76
CA ILE A 122 18.06 -0.48 -17.20
C ILE A 122 17.80 -0.19 -15.72
N VAL A 123 18.82 -0.33 -14.89
CA VAL A 123 18.74 -0.02 -13.46
C VAL A 123 18.48 1.47 -13.26
N LYS A 124 17.35 1.80 -12.66
CA LYS A 124 16.96 3.17 -12.29
C LYS A 124 17.09 3.46 -10.82
N ASP A 125 17.11 2.44 -9.97
CA ASP A 125 17.23 2.58 -8.53
C ASP A 125 17.83 1.32 -7.91
N VAL A 126 18.63 1.52 -6.86
CA VAL A 126 19.27 0.46 -6.10
C VAL A 126 19.05 0.72 -4.61
N PHE A 127 18.36 -0.20 -3.97
CA PHE A 127 18.17 -0.18 -2.54
C PHE A 127 19.04 -1.25 -1.88
N ASN A 128 19.87 -0.84 -0.93
CA ASN A 128 20.78 -1.72 -0.20
C ASN A 128 20.61 -1.54 1.30
N VAL A 129 20.42 -2.65 2.02
CA VAL A 129 20.57 -2.70 3.47
C VAL A 129 21.77 -3.58 3.77
N LYS A 130 22.93 -2.95 3.85
CA LYS A 130 24.13 -3.55 4.37
C LYS A 130 24.62 -2.72 5.55
N ASN A 131 24.80 -3.34 6.72
CA ASN A 131 25.45 -2.70 7.83
C ASN A 131 26.91 -2.37 7.44
N SER A 132 27.21 -1.09 7.32
CA SER A 132 28.53 -0.45 7.26
C SER A 132 29.24 -0.24 5.92
N GLU A 133 28.92 -0.87 4.85
CA GLU A 133 29.48 -0.50 3.55
C GLU A 133 28.37 -0.06 2.61
N LYS A 134 28.27 1.24 2.32
CA LYS A 134 27.51 1.73 1.18
C LYS A 134 28.11 1.09 -0.07
N ILE A 135 27.39 0.14 -0.68
CA ILE A 135 27.63 -0.13 -2.09
C ILE A 135 27.39 1.22 -2.78
N ASN A 136 28.37 1.67 -3.54
CA ASN A 136 28.20 2.89 -4.31
C ASN A 136 27.10 2.63 -5.34
N SER A 137 25.85 2.92 -4.93
CA SER A 137 24.64 2.70 -5.75
C SER A 137 24.72 3.45 -7.07
N ASP A 138 25.41 4.61 -7.07
CA ASP A 138 25.53 5.46 -8.25
C ASP A 138 26.28 4.76 -9.40
N SER A 139 27.25 3.89 -9.09
CA SER A 139 27.96 3.10 -10.09
C SER A 139 27.16 1.97 -10.71
N LEU A 140 25.98 1.68 -10.18
CA LEU A 140 25.07 0.61 -10.64
C LEU A 140 23.85 1.15 -11.38
N ILE A 141 23.61 2.44 -11.30
CA ILE A 141 22.55 3.12 -12.08
C ILE A 141 22.97 3.13 -13.56
N GLY A 142 22.04 2.85 -14.44
CA GLY A 142 22.29 2.80 -15.88
C GLY A 142 22.83 1.46 -16.40
N ILE A 143 23.13 0.50 -15.52
CA ILE A 143 23.56 -0.86 -15.93
C ILE A 143 22.33 -1.67 -16.39
N SER A 144 22.53 -2.51 -17.39
CA SER A 144 21.47 -3.37 -17.91
C SER A 144 21.15 -4.54 -16.95
N LYS A 145 19.93 -5.03 -17.04
CA LYS A 145 19.46 -6.21 -16.30
C LYS A 145 20.33 -7.44 -16.55
N ALA A 146 20.80 -7.62 -17.80
CA ALA A 146 21.67 -8.73 -18.17
C ALA A 146 23.04 -8.63 -17.47
N GLU A 147 23.62 -7.43 -17.37
CA GLU A 147 24.88 -7.21 -16.66
C GLU A 147 24.74 -7.44 -15.15
N ILE A 148 23.60 -7.06 -14.57
CA ILE A 148 23.30 -7.36 -13.15
C ILE A 148 23.26 -8.87 -12.92
N ILE A 149 22.58 -9.63 -13.78
CA ILE A 149 22.55 -11.10 -13.70
C ILE A 149 23.95 -11.69 -13.85
N THR A 150 24.74 -11.18 -14.77
CA THR A 150 26.14 -11.64 -14.99
C THR A 150 26.99 -11.39 -13.73
N LYS A 151 26.81 -10.23 -13.10
CA LYS A 151 27.61 -9.82 -11.92
C LYS A 151 27.19 -10.49 -10.61
N TYR A 152 25.89 -10.65 -10.39
CA TYR A 152 25.33 -11.10 -9.11
C TYR A 152 24.67 -12.48 -9.18
N GLY A 153 24.57 -13.07 -10.37
CA GLY A 153 23.85 -14.32 -10.60
C GLY A 153 22.34 -14.14 -10.71
N LYS A 154 21.59 -15.24 -10.56
CA LYS A 154 20.13 -15.21 -10.55
C LYS A 154 19.63 -14.55 -9.25
N PRO A 155 18.65 -13.64 -9.33
CA PRO A 155 18.05 -13.07 -8.12
C PRO A 155 17.26 -14.13 -7.35
N ASN A 156 17.09 -13.92 -6.03
CA ASN A 156 16.24 -14.79 -5.20
C ASN A 156 14.76 -14.60 -5.51
N GLU A 157 14.35 -13.36 -5.76
CA GLU A 157 12.98 -13.01 -6.14
C GLU A 157 12.97 -11.99 -7.27
N ILE A 158 11.93 -12.08 -8.08
CA ILE A 158 11.63 -11.14 -9.16
C ILE A 158 10.20 -10.65 -8.94
N ALA A 159 10.01 -9.34 -8.82
CA ALA A 159 8.71 -8.70 -8.87
C ALA A 159 8.61 -7.91 -10.18
N GLU A 160 7.59 -8.14 -10.99
CA GLU A 160 7.46 -7.49 -12.28
C GLU A 160 6.04 -7.09 -12.65
N VAL A 161 5.94 -5.98 -13.38
CA VAL A 161 4.74 -5.55 -14.10
C VAL A 161 5.10 -5.52 -15.58
N LYS A 162 4.39 -6.29 -16.39
CA LYS A 162 4.67 -6.42 -17.85
C LYS A 162 3.79 -5.52 -18.71
N GLU A 163 2.70 -5.04 -18.15
CA GLU A 163 1.73 -4.24 -18.87
C GLU A 163 2.08 -2.75 -18.84
N ASN A 164 1.79 -2.07 -19.95
CA ASN A 164 1.82 -0.61 -20.06
C ASN A 164 0.43 -0.09 -20.39
N GLY A 165 0.02 1.01 -19.78
CA GLY A 165 -1.26 1.63 -20.06
C GLY A 165 -1.78 2.51 -18.93
N GLU A 166 -3.06 2.82 -18.95
CA GLU A 166 -3.72 3.56 -17.89
C GLU A 166 -4.60 2.64 -17.05
N VAL A 167 -4.63 2.88 -15.75
CA VAL A 167 -5.57 2.23 -14.83
C VAL A 167 -6.53 3.26 -14.27
N LEU A 168 -7.81 3.05 -14.52
CA LEU A 168 -8.90 3.84 -13.97
C LEU A 168 -9.47 3.14 -12.74
N PHE A 169 -9.59 3.88 -11.66
CA PHE A 169 -10.14 3.43 -10.40
C PHE A 169 -11.59 3.88 -10.27
N PHE A 170 -12.49 2.94 -10.07
CA PHE A 170 -13.90 3.21 -9.83
C PHE A 170 -14.30 2.76 -8.42
N SER A 171 -15.07 3.59 -7.72
CA SER A 171 -15.49 3.32 -6.35
C SER A 171 -16.99 3.60 -6.18
N ASN A 172 -17.60 2.90 -5.24
CA ASN A 172 -18.92 3.23 -4.75
C ASN A 172 -18.99 4.59 -4.03
N ILE A 173 -17.84 5.21 -3.73
CA ILE A 173 -17.75 6.50 -3.04
C ILE A 173 -17.20 7.54 -3.99
N LYS A 174 -17.92 8.66 -4.17
CA LYS A 174 -17.48 9.81 -4.96
C LYS A 174 -16.63 10.80 -4.18
N ASN A 175 -17.06 11.11 -2.98
CA ASN A 175 -16.35 11.97 -2.03
C ASN A 175 -16.50 11.33 -0.67
N GLY A 176 -15.40 11.18 0.01
CA GLY A 176 -15.42 10.56 1.31
C GLY A 176 -14.68 11.39 2.31
N ALA A 177 -15.38 11.64 3.33
CA ALA A 177 -14.82 11.96 4.56
C ALA A 177 -15.34 10.87 5.52
N TYR A 178 -14.63 10.52 6.57
CA TYR A 178 -14.93 9.35 7.37
C TYR A 178 -15.38 9.73 8.76
N THR A 179 -16.54 9.28 9.19
CA THR A 179 -16.90 9.24 10.60
C THR A 179 -16.87 7.83 11.11
N GLY A 180 -16.36 7.66 12.28
CA GLY A 180 -16.44 6.55 13.23
C GLY A 180 -16.47 5.10 12.73
N LYS A 181 -17.23 4.80 11.69
CA LYS A 181 -17.19 3.52 10.97
C LYS A 181 -16.81 3.80 9.53
N MET A 182 -15.63 3.35 9.13
CA MET A 182 -15.24 3.35 7.72
C MET A 182 -16.36 2.69 6.89
N PRO A 183 -16.96 3.40 5.92
CA PRO A 183 -17.90 2.76 5.02
C PRO A 183 -17.16 1.67 4.25
N LYS A 184 -17.85 0.60 3.92
CA LYS A 184 -17.28 -0.46 3.10
C LYS A 184 -16.99 0.09 1.71
N ILE A 185 -15.71 0.31 1.43
CA ILE A 185 -15.25 0.84 0.14
C ILE A 185 -15.08 -0.33 -0.81
N TYR A 186 -15.86 -0.32 -1.88
CA TYR A 186 -15.66 -1.21 -3.01
C TYR A 186 -14.88 -0.47 -4.07
N LEU A 187 -13.77 -1.03 -4.48
CA LEU A 187 -12.93 -0.48 -5.52
C LEU A 187 -12.71 -1.50 -6.63
N ARG A 188 -12.85 -1.04 -7.85
CA ARG A 188 -12.53 -1.79 -9.06
C ARG A 188 -11.63 -0.97 -9.95
N LYS A 189 -10.73 -1.66 -10.60
CA LYS A 189 -9.79 -1.08 -11.55
C LYS A 189 -10.02 -1.63 -12.93
N VAL A 190 -9.99 -0.76 -13.93
CA VAL A 190 -10.01 -1.16 -15.33
C VAL A 190 -8.74 -0.64 -15.97
N MET A 191 -7.97 -1.54 -16.54
CA MET A 191 -6.73 -1.22 -17.25
C MET A 191 -7.02 -1.08 -18.74
N PHE A 192 -6.46 -0.04 -19.33
CA PHE A 192 -6.55 0.30 -20.75
C PHE A 192 -5.17 0.23 -21.39
N ASP A 193 -5.15 -0.21 -22.64
CA ASP A 193 -3.98 -0.13 -23.49
C ASP A 193 -3.71 1.31 -23.99
N ARG A 194 -2.70 1.46 -24.83
CA ARG A 194 -2.32 2.75 -25.44
C ARG A 194 -3.39 3.30 -26.40
N ASN A 195 -4.32 2.47 -26.87
CA ASN A 195 -5.44 2.84 -27.75
C ASN A 195 -6.72 3.17 -26.97
N ASN A 196 -6.63 3.26 -25.63
CA ASN A 196 -7.77 3.45 -24.72
C ASN A 196 -8.81 2.32 -24.77
N ILE A 197 -8.39 1.10 -25.09
CA ILE A 197 -9.25 -0.10 -25.05
C ILE A 197 -9.01 -0.84 -23.74
N ALA A 198 -10.09 -1.22 -23.08
CA ALA A 198 -10.02 -1.98 -21.84
C ALA A 198 -9.47 -3.38 -22.10
N ILE A 199 -8.36 -3.72 -21.41
CA ILE A 199 -7.66 -5.00 -21.55
C ILE A 199 -7.76 -5.88 -20.30
N LYS A 200 -8.08 -5.29 -19.14
CA LYS A 200 -8.14 -6.04 -17.89
C LYS A 200 -9.07 -5.37 -16.88
N VAL A 201 -9.83 -6.18 -16.18
CA VAL A 201 -10.61 -5.75 -15.01
C VAL A 201 -9.97 -6.37 -13.76
N ILE A 202 -9.66 -5.54 -12.78
CA ILE A 202 -8.90 -5.93 -11.60
C ILE A 202 -9.75 -5.68 -10.36
N LYS A 203 -9.94 -6.73 -9.57
CA LYS A 203 -10.49 -6.65 -8.22
C LYS A 203 -9.38 -6.20 -7.28
N SER A 204 -9.66 -5.19 -6.47
CA SER A 204 -8.72 -4.75 -5.44
C SER A 204 -8.80 -5.66 -4.23
N GLU A 205 -7.66 -6.18 -3.82
CA GLU A 205 -7.46 -6.98 -2.62
C GLU A 205 -6.32 -6.32 -1.82
N GLY A 206 -6.51 -5.98 -0.57
CA GLY A 206 -5.46 -5.35 0.23
C GLY A 206 -5.42 -3.82 0.12
N ASN A 207 -4.40 -3.21 -0.49
CA ASN A 207 -4.33 -1.76 -0.66
C ASN A 207 -5.09 -1.30 -1.92
N PRO A 208 -6.32 -0.80 -1.78
CA PRO A 208 -7.20 -0.55 -2.92
C PRO A 208 -6.68 0.56 -3.86
N LEU A 209 -5.83 1.44 -3.39
CA LEU A 209 -5.28 2.55 -4.21
C LEU A 209 -3.95 2.20 -4.88
N ASN A 210 -3.44 0.99 -4.66
CA ASN A 210 -2.24 0.54 -5.32
C ASN A 210 -2.48 0.29 -6.83
N PRO A 211 -1.84 1.05 -7.74
CA PRO A 211 -2.09 0.94 -9.17
C PRO A 211 -1.62 -0.39 -9.75
N THR A 212 -0.59 -1.00 -9.20
CA THR A 212 0.00 -2.25 -9.72
C THR A 212 -0.58 -3.51 -9.06
N GLU A 213 -1.44 -3.37 -8.05
CA GLU A 213 -2.13 -4.52 -7.44
C GLU A 213 -2.95 -5.28 -8.50
N GLY A 214 -2.79 -6.59 -8.54
CA GLY A 214 -3.39 -7.45 -9.56
C GLY A 214 -2.67 -7.45 -10.91
N LEU A 215 -1.64 -6.61 -11.08
CA LEU A 215 -0.73 -6.60 -12.24
C LEU A 215 0.67 -7.08 -11.88
N CYS A 216 1.05 -6.89 -10.63
CA CYS A 216 2.34 -7.34 -10.11
C CYS A 216 2.37 -8.87 -10.00
N LYS A 217 3.42 -9.47 -10.56
CA LYS A 217 3.73 -10.88 -10.38
C LYS A 217 5.05 -11.00 -9.64
N VAL A 218 5.09 -11.88 -8.64
CA VAL A 218 6.31 -12.17 -7.89
C VAL A 218 6.68 -13.64 -8.10
N TYR A 219 7.94 -13.88 -8.39
CA TYR A 219 8.52 -15.19 -8.61
C TYR A 219 9.71 -15.38 -7.67
N SER A 220 9.80 -16.57 -7.07
CA SER A 220 10.98 -17.01 -6.32
C SER A 220 11.77 -18.01 -7.15
N ASN A 221 13.11 -17.89 -7.12
CA ASN A 221 14.06 -18.80 -7.78
C ASN A 221 14.74 -19.72 -6.79
#